data_8814807d6283af262620a643bfcb5031
#
_entry.id   8814807d6283af262620a643bfcb5031
#
_cell.length_a   1.000
_cell.length_b   1.000
_cell.length_c   1.000
_cell.angle_alpha   90.00
_cell.angle_beta   90.00
_cell.angle_gamma   90.00
#
_symmetry.space_group_name_H-M   'P 1'
#
loop_
_entity.id
_entity.type
_entity.pdbx_description
1 polymer ?
#
loop_
_entity_poly.entity_id
_entity_poly.type
_entity_poly.pdbx_seq_one_letter_code
_entity_poly.pdbx_strand_id
1 'polypeptide(L)'
;MTTSGQQPLIRLLHDESRPDLRDPSRPRPVRVYRWEPEHPSTGRAPLVVVSHGTGGSGSRMEWLVEPLRRAGFRVVALDHHGNNFVDGYEPEGFLHVWDRPRDASFVLDVLAREEPLGPVGAAGFSLGGYTAVALAGVRLDPALLRAVLTRAVPLPEIPEFPDVLEALRKKYPLEEQLRQALEGAEADFTDPRVRAVFQVAPGVGGLVTRASLAGVRVPVGIRWGGADTVNPYEVDTRPYLDHIPGAAGRSAGPHVRHDDFFLPTPSDPAVRTRVGEEAAAFFGQHLVRALV
;
A
#
# COMPACT_ATOMS: atom_id res chain seq x y z
N MET A 1 14.19 -1.21 27.61
CA MET A 1 15.38 -0.98 26.77
C MET A 1 14.85 -0.75 25.37
N THR A 2 14.81 0.50 24.91
CA THR A 2 14.46 0.86 23.55
C THR A 2 15.59 0.36 22.66
N THR A 3 15.37 -0.72 21.93
CA THR A 3 16.27 -1.11 20.84
C THR A 3 16.29 0.05 19.85
N SER A 4 17.43 0.70 19.74
CA SER A 4 17.72 1.72 18.73
C SER A 4 17.59 1.04 17.36
N GLY A 5 16.39 1.08 16.76
CA GLY A 5 16.16 0.61 15.40
C GLY A 5 17.12 1.34 14.45
N GLN A 6 17.61 0.63 13.44
CA GLN A 6 18.45 1.27 12.41
C GLN A 6 17.64 2.37 11.74
N GLN A 7 18.19 3.59 11.68
CA GLN A 7 17.58 4.69 10.95
C GLN A 7 17.58 4.39 9.44
N PRO A 8 16.52 4.71 8.73
CA PRO A 8 16.48 4.53 7.28
C PRO A 8 17.41 5.50 6.55
N LEU A 9 17.92 5.08 5.41
CA LEU A 9 18.39 6.02 4.40
C LEU A 9 17.18 6.70 3.76
N ILE A 10 17.08 8.02 3.88
CA ILE A 10 15.97 8.80 3.34
C ILE A 10 16.42 9.50 2.05
N ARG A 11 15.62 9.36 0.99
CA ARG A 11 15.84 10.05 -0.30
C ARG A 11 14.53 10.68 -0.78
N LEU A 12 14.62 11.81 -1.45
CA LEU A 12 13.54 12.39 -2.24
C LEU A 12 13.87 12.14 -3.72
N LEU A 13 13.07 11.31 -4.36
CA LEU A 13 13.16 11.01 -5.79
C LEU A 13 12.17 11.89 -6.54
N HIS A 14 12.41 12.11 -7.85
CA HIS A 14 11.55 12.88 -8.72
C HIS A 14 11.19 12.06 -9.96
N ASP A 15 9.89 11.78 -10.13
CA ASP A 15 9.38 11.07 -11.30
C ASP A 15 9.05 12.07 -12.40
N GLU A 16 9.94 12.19 -13.36
CA GLU A 16 9.83 13.09 -14.51
C GLU A 16 8.64 12.74 -15.45
N SER A 17 8.07 11.55 -15.33
CA SER A 17 6.94 11.12 -16.14
C SER A 17 5.58 11.63 -15.66
N ARG A 18 5.53 12.20 -14.45
CA ARG A 18 4.30 12.68 -13.81
C ARG A 18 4.51 14.02 -13.12
N PRO A 19 3.54 14.94 -13.19
CA PRO A 19 3.64 16.24 -12.54
C PRO A 19 3.46 16.14 -11.02
N ASP A 20 4.04 17.10 -10.32
CA ASP A 20 3.69 17.44 -8.94
C ASP A 20 2.24 17.95 -8.89
N LEU A 21 1.47 17.50 -7.89
CA LEU A 21 0.06 17.90 -7.72
C LEU A 21 -0.11 19.39 -7.34
N ARG A 22 0.90 19.99 -6.72
CA ARG A 22 0.91 21.40 -6.29
C ARG A 22 1.46 22.34 -7.34
N ASP A 23 2.47 21.87 -8.06
CA ASP A 23 3.15 22.64 -9.12
C ASP A 23 3.37 21.74 -10.33
N PRO A 24 2.42 21.74 -11.29
CA PRO A 24 2.53 20.89 -12.49
C PRO A 24 3.75 21.15 -13.38
N SER A 25 4.50 22.23 -13.16
CA SER A 25 5.76 22.49 -13.85
C SER A 25 6.95 21.70 -13.29
N ARG A 26 6.76 21.01 -12.17
CA ARG A 26 7.78 20.20 -11.50
C ARG A 26 7.45 18.71 -11.59
N PRO A 27 8.48 17.84 -11.56
CA PRO A 27 8.26 16.40 -11.51
C PRO A 27 7.66 15.98 -10.16
N ARG A 28 6.92 14.86 -10.18
CA ARG A 28 6.28 14.27 -9.00
C ARG A 28 7.32 13.83 -7.98
N PRO A 29 7.29 14.36 -6.74
CA PRO A 29 8.19 13.92 -5.68
C PRO A 29 7.71 12.59 -5.07
N VAL A 30 8.65 11.70 -4.77
CA VAL A 30 8.42 10.45 -4.03
C VAL A 30 9.50 10.31 -2.96
N ARG A 31 9.13 10.47 -1.70
CA ARG A 31 10.03 10.26 -0.57
C ARG A 31 10.17 8.78 -0.28
N VAL A 32 11.39 8.31 -0.10
CA VAL A 32 11.73 6.90 0.07
C VAL A 32 12.55 6.72 1.34
N TYR A 33 12.18 5.70 2.10
CA TYR A 33 12.86 5.23 3.30
C TYR A 33 13.40 3.83 3.02
N ARG A 34 14.71 3.64 3.10
CA ARG A 34 15.36 2.36 2.83
C ARG A 34 16.05 1.83 4.08
N TRP A 35 15.78 0.60 4.42
CA TRP A 35 16.44 -0.16 5.48
C TRP A 35 17.14 -1.37 4.89
N GLU A 36 18.38 -1.58 5.30
CA GLU A 36 19.13 -2.78 4.96
C GLU A 36 18.77 -3.94 5.90
N PRO A 37 18.91 -5.19 5.46
CA PRO A 37 18.69 -6.33 6.33
C PRO A 37 19.65 -6.29 7.53
N GLU A 38 19.21 -6.81 8.68
CA GLU A 38 20.04 -6.87 9.90
C GLU A 38 21.25 -7.78 9.69
N HIS A 39 21.04 -8.86 8.97
CA HIS A 39 22.09 -9.81 8.60
C HIS A 39 22.16 -9.91 7.08
N PRO A 40 23.11 -9.20 6.44
CA PRO A 40 23.28 -9.27 5.00
C PRO A 40 23.57 -10.71 4.54
N SER A 41 22.84 -11.19 3.55
CA SER A 41 23.14 -12.45 2.89
C SER A 41 24.32 -12.30 1.93
N THR A 42 24.99 -13.41 1.57
CA THR A 42 26.09 -13.41 0.57
C THR A 42 25.59 -13.16 -0.86
N GLY A 43 24.28 -13.12 -1.08
CA GLY A 43 23.63 -12.87 -2.36
C GLY A 43 22.84 -11.54 -2.39
N ARG A 44 22.02 -11.37 -3.42
CA ARG A 44 21.10 -10.24 -3.52
C ARG A 44 20.00 -10.40 -2.48
N ALA A 45 19.94 -9.49 -1.52
CA ALA A 45 18.88 -9.50 -0.53
C ALA A 45 17.50 -9.38 -1.21
N PRO A 46 16.51 -10.21 -0.82
CA PRO A 46 15.16 -10.02 -1.29
C PRO A 46 14.63 -8.67 -0.77
N LEU A 47 13.82 -8.01 -1.58
CA LEU A 47 13.29 -6.67 -1.33
C LEU A 47 11.80 -6.72 -1.02
N VAL A 48 11.34 -5.99 -0.02
CA VAL A 48 9.91 -5.74 0.20
C VAL A 48 9.63 -4.25 0.09
N VAL A 49 8.76 -3.88 -0.86
CA VAL A 49 8.20 -2.53 -0.95
C VAL A 49 7.01 -2.43 -0.02
N VAL A 50 6.96 -1.38 0.81
CA VAL A 50 5.94 -1.18 1.84
C VAL A 50 5.18 0.13 1.60
N SER A 51 3.84 0.05 1.54
CA SER A 51 2.95 1.21 1.36
C SER A 51 2.12 1.46 2.62
N HIS A 52 2.08 2.71 3.05
CA HIS A 52 1.28 3.17 4.20
C HIS A 52 -0.21 3.29 3.88
N GLY A 53 -1.06 3.41 4.92
CA GLY A 53 -2.48 3.69 4.80
C GLY A 53 -2.78 5.12 4.34
N THR A 54 -4.07 5.48 4.26
CA THR A 54 -4.53 6.83 3.92
C THR A 54 -3.89 7.85 4.85
N GLY A 55 -3.39 8.95 4.29
CA GLY A 55 -2.79 10.06 5.04
C GLY A 55 -1.53 9.73 5.85
N GLY A 56 -1.06 8.47 5.83
CA GLY A 56 0.06 7.99 6.63
C GLY A 56 1.44 8.43 6.14
N SER A 57 2.46 7.64 6.42
CA SER A 57 3.83 7.82 5.90
C SER A 57 4.60 6.51 5.98
N GLY A 58 5.54 6.31 5.07
CA GLY A 58 6.48 5.20 5.09
C GLY A 58 7.29 5.14 6.38
N SER A 59 7.58 6.29 7.00
CA SER A 59 8.27 6.37 8.29
C SER A 59 7.48 5.77 9.46
N ARG A 60 6.16 5.59 9.35
CA ARG A 60 5.31 4.99 10.38
C ARG A 60 5.08 3.49 10.20
N MET A 61 5.72 2.90 9.20
CA MET A 61 5.60 1.47 8.91
C MET A 61 6.66 0.62 9.63
N GLU A 62 7.40 1.17 10.59
CA GLU A 62 8.48 0.49 11.32
C GLU A 62 8.04 -0.84 11.95
N TRP A 63 6.80 -0.94 12.41
CA TRP A 63 6.25 -2.15 12.98
C TRP A 63 6.18 -3.33 11.99
N LEU A 64 6.05 -3.04 10.68
CA LEU A 64 6.09 -4.02 9.59
C LEU A 64 7.51 -4.17 9.04
N VAL A 65 8.25 -3.07 8.98
CA VAL A 65 9.63 -3.01 8.47
C VAL A 65 10.59 -3.82 9.33
N GLU A 66 10.55 -3.66 10.64
CA GLU A 66 11.55 -4.24 11.54
C GLU A 66 11.55 -5.78 11.55
N PRO A 67 10.40 -6.50 11.59
CA PRO A 67 10.38 -7.94 11.45
C PRO A 67 10.92 -8.42 10.09
N LEU A 68 10.62 -7.72 9.00
CA LEU A 68 11.14 -8.03 7.68
C LEU A 68 12.65 -7.87 7.62
N ARG A 69 13.18 -6.76 8.14
CA ARG A 69 14.61 -6.47 8.18
C ARG A 69 15.38 -7.53 8.97
N ARG A 70 14.85 -7.94 10.14
CA ARG A 70 15.42 -9.03 10.96
C ARG A 70 15.40 -10.37 10.23
N ALA A 71 14.40 -10.60 9.40
CA ALA A 71 14.31 -11.82 8.58
C ALA A 71 15.19 -11.81 7.32
N GLY A 72 16.03 -10.78 7.13
CA GLY A 72 17.00 -10.71 6.04
C GLY A 72 16.49 -9.98 4.78
N PHE A 73 15.36 -9.29 4.85
CA PHE A 73 14.86 -8.50 3.74
C PHE A 73 15.42 -7.07 3.76
N ARG A 74 15.77 -6.57 2.58
CA ARG A 74 15.83 -5.13 2.37
C ARG A 74 14.39 -4.61 2.33
N VAL A 75 14.11 -3.49 2.99
CA VAL A 75 12.78 -2.91 3.01
C VAL A 75 12.83 -1.48 2.49
N VAL A 76 11.90 -1.16 1.62
CA VAL A 76 11.72 0.19 1.08
C VAL A 76 10.29 0.62 1.30
N ALA A 77 10.09 1.61 2.15
CA ALA A 77 8.79 2.27 2.31
C ALA A 77 8.80 3.63 1.61
N LEU A 78 7.65 4.10 1.17
CA LEU A 78 7.54 5.37 0.45
C LEU A 78 6.38 6.20 0.97
N ASP A 79 6.52 7.54 0.84
CA ASP A 79 5.42 8.47 1.03
C ASP A 79 4.75 8.72 -0.33
N HIS A 80 3.45 8.47 -0.39
CA HIS A 80 2.67 8.72 -1.60
C HIS A 80 2.29 10.19 -1.69
N HIS A 81 2.70 10.84 -2.78
CA HIS A 81 2.54 12.28 -2.97
C HIS A 81 1.07 12.73 -2.87
N GLY A 82 0.83 13.80 -2.10
CA GLY A 82 -0.50 14.34 -1.83
C GLY A 82 -1.35 13.52 -0.87
N ASN A 83 -0.85 12.36 -0.37
CA ASN A 83 -1.56 11.51 0.58
C ASN A 83 -0.64 11.06 1.72
N ASN A 84 0.18 11.95 2.25
CA ASN A 84 1.05 11.69 3.39
C ASN A 84 1.16 12.93 4.30
N PHE A 85 1.28 12.71 5.61
CA PHE A 85 1.35 13.82 6.58
C PHE A 85 2.71 14.53 6.60
N VAL A 86 3.75 13.98 5.98
CA VAL A 86 5.11 14.56 5.96
C VAL A 86 5.16 15.73 4.99
N ASP A 87 4.68 15.53 3.77
CA ASP A 87 4.70 16.54 2.72
C ASP A 87 3.34 17.27 2.60
N GLY A 88 2.28 16.74 3.24
CA GLY A 88 0.92 17.30 3.29
C GLY A 88 -0.05 16.64 2.32
N TYR A 89 -1.28 17.12 2.34
CA TYR A 89 -2.42 16.54 1.65
C TYR A 89 -2.85 17.36 0.45
N GLU A 90 -3.18 16.67 -0.65
CA GLU A 90 -3.81 17.22 -1.83
C GLU A 90 -5.06 16.38 -2.16
N PRO A 91 -6.18 16.98 -2.57
CA PRO A 91 -7.40 16.23 -2.87
C PRO A 91 -7.17 15.11 -3.88
N GLU A 92 -6.34 15.34 -4.90
CA GLU A 92 -5.97 14.35 -5.90
C GLU A 92 -5.17 13.18 -5.30
N GLY A 93 -4.35 13.40 -4.29
CA GLY A 93 -3.63 12.33 -3.61
C GLY A 93 -4.58 11.32 -2.94
N PHE A 94 -5.80 11.76 -2.59
CA PHE A 94 -6.86 10.89 -2.05
C PHE A 94 -7.78 10.32 -3.13
N LEU A 95 -7.91 11.00 -4.27
CA LEU A 95 -8.69 10.53 -5.41
C LEU A 95 -7.90 9.53 -6.26
N HIS A 96 -6.69 9.91 -6.68
CA HIS A 96 -5.87 9.13 -7.62
C HIS A 96 -5.09 8.02 -6.89
N VAL A 97 -5.81 7.17 -6.13
CA VAL A 97 -5.18 6.08 -5.37
C VAL A 97 -4.42 5.09 -6.26
N TRP A 98 -4.72 5.05 -7.56
CA TRP A 98 -3.99 4.28 -8.58
C TRP A 98 -2.61 4.88 -8.94
N ASP A 99 -2.29 6.10 -8.53
CA ASP A 99 -0.93 6.62 -8.66
C ASP A 99 0.03 5.96 -7.67
N ARG A 100 -0.48 5.40 -6.58
CA ARG A 100 0.35 4.77 -5.54
C ARG A 100 1.13 3.54 -6.04
N PRO A 101 0.55 2.57 -6.77
CA PRO A 101 1.36 1.51 -7.39
C PRO A 101 2.37 2.04 -8.41
N ARG A 102 2.06 3.12 -9.13
CA ARG A 102 3.03 3.78 -10.03
C ARG A 102 4.21 4.38 -9.26
N ASP A 103 3.97 4.98 -8.09
CA ASP A 103 5.05 5.48 -7.22
C ASP A 103 5.97 4.31 -6.80
N ALA A 104 5.39 3.16 -6.45
CA ALA A 104 6.16 1.97 -6.07
C ALA A 104 6.98 1.40 -7.24
N SER A 105 6.39 1.26 -8.43
CA SER A 105 7.10 0.81 -9.63
C SER A 105 8.23 1.77 -10.03
N PHE A 106 7.98 3.08 -9.96
CA PHE A 106 9.02 4.10 -10.19
C PHE A 106 10.20 3.94 -9.23
N VAL A 107 9.95 3.73 -7.94
CA VAL A 107 11.02 3.49 -6.95
C VAL A 107 11.79 2.20 -7.28
N LEU A 108 11.10 1.13 -7.66
CA LEU A 108 11.75 -0.11 -8.11
C LEU A 108 12.60 0.11 -9.36
N ASP A 109 12.18 0.97 -10.28
CA ASP A 109 12.95 1.32 -11.49
C ASP A 109 14.24 2.06 -11.13
N VAL A 110 14.15 3.02 -10.19
CA VAL A 110 15.34 3.76 -9.71
C VAL A 110 16.33 2.79 -9.07
N LEU A 111 15.86 1.95 -8.16
CA LEU A 111 16.71 0.98 -7.46
C LEU A 111 17.33 -0.03 -8.43
N ALA A 112 16.57 -0.51 -9.43
CA ALA A 112 17.08 -1.46 -10.44
C ALA A 112 18.17 -0.86 -11.34
N ARG A 113 18.17 0.46 -11.54
CA ARG A 113 19.25 1.15 -12.25
C ARG A 113 20.52 1.30 -11.42
N GLU A 114 20.37 1.40 -10.09
CA GLU A 114 21.51 1.54 -9.17
C GLU A 114 22.19 0.19 -8.87
N GLU A 115 21.41 -0.87 -8.71
CA GLU A 115 21.90 -2.20 -8.38
C GLU A 115 20.92 -3.29 -8.83
N PRO A 116 21.40 -4.50 -9.16
CA PRO A 116 20.52 -5.62 -9.47
C PRO A 116 19.66 -6.01 -8.25
N LEU A 117 18.35 -6.01 -8.42
CA LEU A 117 17.42 -6.37 -7.36
C LEU A 117 17.40 -7.89 -7.10
N GLY A 118 17.21 -8.28 -5.84
CA GLY A 118 16.76 -9.63 -5.47
C GLY A 118 15.26 -9.81 -5.77
N PRO A 119 14.67 -10.95 -5.38
CA PRO A 119 13.22 -11.15 -5.47
C PRO A 119 12.44 -10.05 -4.75
N VAL A 120 11.35 -9.56 -5.37
CA VAL A 120 10.57 -8.43 -4.86
C VAL A 120 9.23 -8.91 -4.34
N GLY A 121 8.88 -8.47 -3.13
CA GLY A 121 7.54 -8.55 -2.56
C GLY A 121 6.95 -7.16 -2.36
N ALA A 122 5.62 -7.08 -2.22
CA ALA A 122 4.90 -5.86 -1.88
C ALA A 122 4.05 -6.07 -0.64
N ALA A 123 4.11 -5.15 0.30
CA ALA A 123 3.28 -5.18 1.50
C ALA A 123 2.61 -3.82 1.74
N GLY A 124 1.49 -3.81 2.45
CA GLY A 124 0.87 -2.55 2.81
C GLY A 124 -0.24 -2.69 3.82
N PHE A 125 -0.49 -1.57 4.49
CA PHE A 125 -1.54 -1.41 5.49
C PHE A 125 -2.68 -0.55 4.93
N SER A 126 -3.93 -0.94 5.19
CA SER A 126 -5.11 -0.16 4.80
C SER A 126 -5.12 0.11 3.27
N LEU A 127 -5.20 1.36 2.84
CA LEU A 127 -5.04 1.75 1.44
C LEU A 127 -3.73 1.25 0.82
N GLY A 128 -2.66 1.10 1.62
CA GLY A 128 -1.41 0.47 1.20
C GLY A 128 -1.56 -1.01 0.84
N GLY A 129 -2.55 -1.71 1.43
CA GLY A 129 -2.91 -3.07 1.05
C GLY A 129 -3.42 -3.14 -0.40
N TYR A 130 -4.29 -2.19 -0.79
CA TYR A 130 -4.66 -2.04 -2.21
C TYR A 130 -3.43 -1.73 -3.08
N THR A 131 -2.59 -0.77 -2.66
CA THR A 131 -1.37 -0.41 -3.40
C THR A 131 -0.52 -1.64 -3.70
N ALA A 132 -0.31 -2.49 -2.69
CA ALA A 132 0.50 -3.71 -2.83
C ALA A 132 -0.12 -4.71 -3.83
N VAL A 133 -1.43 -4.94 -3.78
CA VAL A 133 -2.09 -5.91 -4.65
C VAL A 133 -2.34 -5.36 -6.06
N ALA A 134 -2.40 -4.04 -6.24
CA ALA A 134 -2.45 -3.40 -7.55
C ALA A 134 -1.17 -3.67 -8.36
N LEU A 135 -0.01 -3.79 -7.69
CA LEU A 135 1.24 -4.24 -8.31
C LEU A 135 1.19 -5.71 -8.79
N ALA A 136 0.19 -6.48 -8.37
CA ALA A 136 -0.09 -7.83 -8.84
C ALA A 136 -1.26 -7.90 -9.84
N GLY A 137 -1.77 -6.74 -10.31
CA GLY A 137 -2.76 -6.63 -11.38
C GLY A 137 -4.19 -6.36 -10.94
N VAL A 138 -4.45 -6.09 -9.65
CA VAL A 138 -5.79 -5.70 -9.19
C VAL A 138 -6.09 -4.28 -9.62
N ARG A 139 -7.30 -4.07 -10.18
CA ARG A 139 -7.74 -2.79 -10.77
C ARG A 139 -9.01 -2.30 -10.10
N LEU A 140 -9.11 -0.99 -10.00
CA LEU A 140 -10.34 -0.33 -9.53
C LEU A 140 -11.46 -0.46 -10.56
N ASP A 141 -12.69 -0.34 -10.08
CA ASP A 141 -13.88 -0.22 -10.91
C ASP A 141 -14.23 1.27 -11.05
N PRO A 142 -14.07 1.88 -12.25
CA PRO A 142 -14.35 3.30 -12.44
C PRO A 142 -15.80 3.67 -12.17
N ALA A 143 -16.74 2.73 -12.41
CA ALA A 143 -18.16 2.97 -12.18
C ALA A 143 -18.45 3.07 -10.68
N LEU A 144 -17.83 2.20 -9.86
CA LEU A 144 -17.96 2.25 -8.40
C LEU A 144 -17.28 3.49 -7.82
N LEU A 145 -16.08 3.84 -8.31
CA LEU A 145 -15.41 5.10 -7.91
C LEU A 145 -16.29 6.32 -8.21
N ARG A 146 -16.87 6.38 -9.41
CA ARG A 146 -17.80 7.44 -9.77
C ARG A 146 -19.01 7.48 -8.84
N ALA A 147 -19.59 6.32 -8.52
CA ALA A 147 -20.72 6.23 -7.61
C ALA A 147 -20.40 6.79 -6.21
N VAL A 148 -19.19 6.53 -5.69
CA VAL A 148 -18.68 7.12 -4.44
C VAL A 148 -18.57 8.64 -4.56
N LEU A 149 -17.92 9.14 -5.61
CA LEU A 149 -17.71 10.59 -5.80
C LEU A 149 -19.01 11.37 -6.00
N THR A 150 -20.01 10.75 -6.62
CA THR A 150 -21.35 11.32 -6.78
C THR A 150 -22.28 11.09 -5.59
N ARG A 151 -21.78 10.46 -4.51
CA ARG A 151 -22.56 10.06 -3.33
C ARG A 151 -23.71 9.09 -3.60
N ALA A 152 -23.69 8.40 -4.71
CA ALA A 152 -24.62 7.29 -4.98
C ALA A 152 -24.31 6.08 -4.08
N VAL A 153 -23.06 5.97 -3.61
CA VAL A 153 -22.59 5.02 -2.60
C VAL A 153 -21.91 5.80 -1.47
N PRO A 154 -22.15 5.46 -0.19
CA PRO A 154 -21.46 6.10 0.92
C PRO A 154 -19.94 5.95 0.81
N LEU A 155 -19.20 7.03 1.04
CA LEU A 155 -17.77 6.97 1.31
C LEU A 155 -17.57 6.84 2.81
N PRO A 156 -16.72 5.93 3.29
CA PRO A 156 -16.26 5.97 4.67
C PRO A 156 -15.65 7.34 5.01
N GLU A 157 -15.80 7.78 6.23
CA GLU A 157 -15.13 8.99 6.70
C GLU A 157 -13.61 8.84 6.51
N ILE A 158 -12.99 9.92 6.02
CA ILE A 158 -11.53 10.02 5.89
C ILE A 158 -11.08 11.06 6.92
N PRO A 159 -10.74 10.63 8.15
CA PRO A 159 -10.42 11.56 9.25
C PRO A 159 -9.24 12.49 8.93
N GLU A 160 -8.31 12.01 8.10
CA GLU A 160 -7.13 12.77 7.68
C GLU A 160 -7.50 13.94 6.75
N PHE A 161 -8.61 13.82 6.01
CA PHE A 161 -9.11 14.85 5.11
C PHE A 161 -10.66 14.83 5.06
N PRO A 162 -11.35 15.27 6.12
CA PRO A 162 -12.82 15.18 6.22
C PRO A 162 -13.56 15.82 5.04
N ASP A 163 -13.03 16.94 4.52
CA ASP A 163 -13.66 17.73 3.46
C ASP A 163 -13.16 17.36 2.05
N VAL A 164 -12.49 16.20 1.87
CA VAL A 164 -11.89 15.80 0.60
C VAL A 164 -12.89 15.79 -0.56
N LEU A 165 -14.11 15.29 -0.34
CA LEU A 165 -15.15 15.27 -1.39
C LEU A 165 -15.61 16.67 -1.78
N GLU A 166 -15.68 17.59 -0.83
CA GLU A 166 -15.99 18.99 -1.13
C GLU A 166 -14.87 19.65 -1.92
N ALA A 167 -13.62 19.44 -1.49
CA ALA A 167 -12.43 19.93 -2.18
C ALA A 167 -12.36 19.41 -3.62
N LEU A 168 -12.64 18.11 -3.84
CA LEU A 168 -12.68 17.50 -5.18
C LEU A 168 -13.78 18.08 -6.05
N ARG A 169 -15.00 18.30 -5.51
CA ARG A 169 -16.10 18.92 -6.26
C ARG A 169 -15.82 20.37 -6.62
N LYS A 170 -15.16 21.10 -5.73
CA LYS A 170 -14.76 22.48 -6.00
C LYS A 170 -13.71 22.52 -7.13
N LYS A 171 -12.82 21.53 -7.18
CA LYS A 171 -11.77 21.44 -8.19
C LYS A 171 -12.29 20.89 -9.53
N TYR A 172 -13.26 19.97 -9.48
CA TYR A 172 -13.87 19.32 -10.65
C TYR A 172 -15.40 19.57 -10.65
N PRO A 173 -15.87 20.82 -10.88
CA PRO A 173 -17.27 21.18 -10.79
C PRO A 173 -18.14 20.62 -11.93
N LEU A 174 -17.53 20.24 -13.04
CA LEU A 174 -18.22 19.67 -14.19
C LEU A 174 -18.06 18.15 -14.21
N GLU A 175 -19.13 17.45 -14.60
CA GLU A 175 -19.11 15.98 -14.70
C GLU A 175 -18.03 15.48 -15.66
N GLU A 176 -17.79 16.19 -16.75
CA GLU A 176 -16.75 15.88 -17.72
C GLU A 176 -15.34 15.99 -17.11
N GLN A 177 -15.08 17.00 -16.28
CA GLN A 177 -13.81 17.14 -15.57
C GLN A 177 -13.59 16.01 -14.56
N LEU A 178 -14.65 15.61 -13.86
CA LEU A 178 -14.60 14.46 -12.97
C LEU A 178 -14.34 13.15 -13.73
N ARG A 179 -14.97 12.97 -14.88
CA ARG A 179 -14.73 11.83 -15.75
C ARG A 179 -13.27 11.79 -16.21
N GLN A 180 -12.70 12.93 -16.63
CA GLN A 180 -11.28 13.04 -16.99
C GLN A 180 -10.36 12.76 -15.81
N ALA A 181 -10.70 13.27 -14.62
CA ALA A 181 -9.94 13.00 -13.40
C ALA A 181 -9.92 11.53 -13.00
N LEU A 182 -10.88 10.72 -13.46
CA LEU A 182 -10.93 9.27 -13.24
C LEU A 182 -10.24 8.46 -14.35
N GLU A 183 -9.73 9.10 -15.39
CA GLU A 183 -8.98 8.43 -16.45
C GLU A 183 -7.74 7.77 -15.85
N GLY A 184 -7.54 6.49 -16.15
CA GLY A 184 -6.44 5.69 -15.60
C GLY A 184 -6.78 4.88 -14.33
N ALA A 185 -7.95 5.09 -13.70
CA ALA A 185 -8.33 4.33 -12.51
C ALA A 185 -8.40 2.81 -12.75
N GLU A 186 -8.80 2.39 -13.96
CA GLU A 186 -8.89 0.97 -14.36
C GLU A 186 -7.60 0.41 -15.01
N ALA A 187 -6.55 1.22 -15.10
CA ALA A 187 -5.32 0.81 -15.75
C ALA A 187 -4.66 -0.37 -15.01
N ASP A 188 -3.92 -1.15 -15.75
CA ASP A 188 -3.13 -2.25 -15.22
C ASP A 188 -1.77 -1.73 -14.73
N PHE A 189 -1.52 -1.84 -13.44
CA PHE A 189 -0.28 -1.43 -12.79
C PHE A 189 0.58 -2.63 -12.37
N THR A 190 0.37 -3.79 -12.99
CA THR A 190 1.17 -4.99 -12.72
C THR A 190 2.65 -4.69 -12.90
N ASP A 191 3.41 -4.92 -11.84
CA ASP A 191 4.87 -4.90 -11.88
C ASP A 191 5.38 -6.35 -11.89
N PRO A 192 5.97 -6.83 -12.99
CA PRO A 192 6.37 -8.24 -13.12
C PRO A 192 7.50 -8.64 -12.15
N ARG A 193 8.14 -7.68 -11.49
CA ARG A 193 9.13 -7.94 -10.44
C ARG A 193 8.49 -8.42 -9.15
N VAL A 194 7.23 -8.02 -8.88
CA VAL A 194 6.52 -8.40 -7.65
C VAL A 194 6.06 -9.85 -7.73
N ARG A 195 6.55 -10.67 -6.79
CA ARG A 195 6.33 -12.13 -6.76
C ARG A 195 5.49 -12.61 -5.58
N ALA A 196 5.22 -11.76 -4.61
CA ALA A 196 4.37 -12.06 -3.47
C ALA A 196 3.79 -10.76 -2.89
N VAL A 197 2.58 -10.82 -2.34
CA VAL A 197 1.88 -9.67 -1.76
C VAL A 197 1.40 -9.98 -0.35
N PHE A 198 1.59 -9.05 0.59
CA PHE A 198 1.04 -9.17 1.95
C PHE A 198 0.25 -7.94 2.34
N GLN A 199 -1.04 -8.13 2.62
CA GLN A 199 -1.96 -7.05 2.98
C GLN A 199 -2.29 -7.10 4.47
N VAL A 200 -2.35 -5.93 5.11
CA VAL A 200 -2.81 -5.79 6.50
C VAL A 200 -3.99 -4.81 6.53
N ALA A 201 -5.12 -5.27 7.06
CA ALA A 201 -6.36 -4.52 7.13
C ALA A 201 -6.66 -3.79 5.80
N PRO A 202 -6.63 -4.49 4.64
CA PRO A 202 -6.71 -3.84 3.34
C PRO A 202 -8.00 -3.06 3.18
N GLY A 203 -7.91 -1.89 2.55
CA GLY A 203 -9.06 -1.11 2.12
C GLY A 203 -9.39 -1.31 0.64
N VAL A 204 -10.44 -0.64 0.20
CA VAL A 204 -10.82 -0.53 -1.23
C VAL A 204 -11.29 -1.84 -1.88
N GLY A 205 -11.41 -2.93 -1.10
CA GLY A 205 -11.83 -4.23 -1.62
C GLY A 205 -13.20 -4.22 -2.30
N GLY A 206 -14.11 -3.38 -1.80
CA GLY A 206 -15.42 -3.17 -2.44
C GLY A 206 -15.39 -2.35 -3.72
N LEU A 207 -14.25 -1.77 -4.10
CA LEU A 207 -14.12 -0.88 -5.27
C LEU A 207 -13.24 -1.47 -6.39
N VAL A 208 -12.84 -2.74 -6.28
CA VAL A 208 -12.00 -3.41 -7.30
C VAL A 208 -12.82 -4.34 -8.18
N THR A 209 -12.34 -4.56 -9.40
CA THR A 209 -13.03 -5.44 -10.34
C THR A 209 -12.77 -6.93 -10.01
N ARG A 210 -13.81 -7.76 -10.00
CA ARG A 210 -13.67 -9.21 -9.79
C ARG A 210 -12.77 -9.88 -10.84
N ALA A 211 -12.83 -9.40 -12.08
CA ALA A 211 -12.01 -9.94 -13.15
C ALA A 211 -10.52 -9.75 -12.88
N SER A 212 -10.10 -8.59 -12.34
CA SER A 212 -8.72 -8.35 -11.99
C SER A 212 -8.26 -9.19 -10.79
N LEU A 213 -9.13 -9.38 -9.79
CA LEU A 213 -8.85 -10.27 -8.66
C LEU A 213 -8.58 -11.72 -9.13
N ALA A 214 -9.45 -12.24 -10.01
CA ALA A 214 -9.28 -13.57 -10.59
C ALA A 214 -8.02 -13.70 -11.48
N GLY A 215 -7.46 -12.56 -11.90
CA GLY A 215 -6.25 -12.47 -12.71
C GLY A 215 -4.95 -12.58 -11.92
N VAL A 216 -4.96 -12.38 -10.61
CA VAL A 216 -3.74 -12.42 -9.78
C VAL A 216 -3.11 -13.81 -9.79
N ARG A 217 -1.79 -13.87 -10.00
CA ARG A 217 -1.04 -15.14 -10.12
C ARG A 217 0.05 -15.32 -9.06
N VAL A 218 0.31 -14.30 -8.26
CA VAL A 218 1.30 -14.36 -7.18
C VAL A 218 0.62 -14.74 -5.85
N PRO A 219 1.33 -15.36 -4.90
CA PRO A 219 0.81 -15.60 -3.56
C PRO A 219 0.38 -14.30 -2.88
N VAL A 220 -0.79 -14.31 -2.22
CA VAL A 220 -1.33 -13.19 -1.47
C VAL A 220 -1.65 -13.63 -0.06
N GLY A 221 -0.99 -13.00 0.92
CA GLY A 221 -1.27 -13.16 2.35
C GLY A 221 -2.10 -11.99 2.88
N ILE A 222 -3.12 -12.24 3.69
CA ILE A 222 -4.02 -11.18 4.17
C ILE A 222 -4.22 -11.30 5.68
N ARG A 223 -4.15 -10.16 6.39
CA ARG A 223 -4.51 -10.06 7.81
C ARG A 223 -5.50 -8.92 8.01
N TRP A 224 -6.48 -9.12 8.86
CA TRP A 224 -7.49 -8.11 9.19
C TRP A 224 -7.83 -8.10 10.67
N GLY A 225 -8.31 -6.99 11.19
CA GLY A 225 -8.86 -6.89 12.53
C GLY A 225 -10.29 -7.43 12.58
N GLY A 226 -10.59 -8.28 13.56
CA GLY A 226 -11.95 -8.83 13.71
C GLY A 226 -12.98 -7.78 14.18
N ALA A 227 -12.52 -6.65 14.73
CA ALA A 227 -13.34 -5.50 15.13
C ALA A 227 -13.04 -4.24 14.29
N ASP A 228 -12.47 -4.40 13.10
CA ASP A 228 -12.19 -3.30 12.18
C ASP A 228 -13.48 -2.78 11.57
N THR A 229 -13.85 -1.54 11.91
CA THR A 229 -15.02 -0.82 11.38
C THR A 229 -14.66 0.19 10.30
N VAL A 230 -13.36 0.47 10.11
CA VAL A 230 -12.87 1.36 9.05
C VAL A 230 -12.80 0.61 7.73
N ASN A 231 -12.19 -0.58 7.75
CA ASN A 231 -12.15 -1.50 6.62
C ASN A 231 -12.83 -2.82 7.03
N PRO A 232 -14.19 -2.86 7.03
CA PRO A 232 -14.92 -4.05 7.48
C PRO A 232 -14.60 -5.28 6.63
N TYR A 233 -14.43 -6.42 7.29
CA TYR A 233 -14.06 -7.68 6.63
C TYR A 233 -14.92 -7.98 5.39
N GLU A 234 -16.24 -7.86 5.50
CA GLU A 234 -17.19 -8.20 4.43
C GLU A 234 -17.05 -7.31 3.18
N VAL A 235 -16.64 -6.04 3.38
CA VAL A 235 -16.54 -5.05 2.31
C VAL A 235 -15.14 -5.01 1.72
N ASP A 236 -14.12 -5.00 2.59
CA ASP A 236 -12.77 -4.65 2.18
C ASP A 236 -11.78 -5.82 2.14
N THR A 237 -12.00 -6.86 2.96
CA THR A 237 -11.09 -8.02 2.99
C THR A 237 -11.62 -9.22 2.21
N ARG A 238 -12.89 -9.54 2.39
CA ARG A 238 -13.54 -10.71 1.79
C ARG A 238 -13.44 -10.75 0.26
N PRO A 239 -13.62 -9.65 -0.50
CA PRO A 239 -13.46 -9.68 -1.95
C PRO A 239 -12.08 -10.18 -2.40
N TYR A 240 -11.02 -9.81 -1.70
CA TYR A 240 -9.67 -10.30 -2.01
C TYR A 240 -9.55 -11.81 -1.73
N LEU A 241 -10.07 -12.29 -0.60
CA LEU A 241 -10.01 -13.70 -0.24
C LEU A 241 -10.85 -14.59 -1.16
N ASP A 242 -12.04 -14.14 -1.51
CA ASP A 242 -13.00 -14.95 -2.29
C ASP A 242 -12.62 -15.04 -3.77
N HIS A 243 -11.90 -14.03 -4.31
CA HIS A 243 -11.71 -13.91 -5.75
C HIS A 243 -10.25 -13.98 -6.22
N ILE A 244 -9.27 -13.83 -5.34
CA ILE A 244 -7.86 -14.06 -5.71
C ILE A 244 -7.54 -15.56 -5.55
N PRO A 245 -7.15 -16.26 -6.63
CA PRO A 245 -6.81 -17.67 -6.56
C PRO A 245 -5.65 -17.92 -5.58
N GLY A 246 -5.89 -18.77 -4.58
CA GLY A 246 -4.86 -19.13 -3.60
C GLY A 246 -4.53 -18.03 -2.58
N ALA A 247 -5.32 -16.96 -2.48
CA ALA A 247 -5.18 -16.02 -1.38
C ALA A 247 -5.38 -16.72 -0.03
N ALA A 248 -4.51 -16.45 0.92
CA ALA A 248 -4.55 -17.03 2.26
C ALA A 248 -4.64 -15.93 3.31
N GLY A 249 -5.65 -16.00 4.16
CA GLY A 249 -5.86 -14.97 5.17
C GLY A 249 -6.33 -15.51 6.51
N ARG A 250 -6.13 -14.69 7.54
CA ARG A 250 -6.69 -14.92 8.88
C ARG A 250 -6.86 -13.61 9.63
N SER A 251 -7.80 -13.59 10.57
CA SER A 251 -7.96 -12.49 11.52
C SER A 251 -6.71 -12.33 12.39
N ALA A 252 -6.30 -11.10 12.60
CA ALA A 252 -5.26 -10.74 13.56
C ALA A 252 -5.75 -10.82 15.02
N GLY A 253 -7.06 -10.95 15.22
CA GLY A 253 -7.70 -11.13 16.52
C GLY A 253 -9.14 -10.60 16.51
N PRO A 254 -10.07 -11.18 17.31
CA PRO A 254 -11.49 -10.81 17.29
C PRO A 254 -11.75 -9.37 17.76
N HIS A 255 -10.86 -8.80 18.58
CA HIS A 255 -10.99 -7.45 19.15
C HIS A 255 -10.05 -6.43 18.50
N VAL A 256 -9.21 -6.86 17.55
CA VAL A 256 -8.29 -5.98 16.84
C VAL A 256 -9.05 -5.04 15.93
N ARG A 257 -8.80 -3.75 16.09
CA ARG A 257 -9.39 -2.67 15.31
C ARG A 257 -8.39 -2.13 14.28
N HIS A 258 -8.86 -1.29 13.37
CA HIS A 258 -8.02 -0.64 12.36
C HIS A 258 -6.90 0.18 12.96
N ASP A 259 -7.24 0.98 13.96
CA ASP A 259 -6.33 1.91 14.64
C ASP A 259 -5.25 1.21 15.49
N ASP A 260 -5.42 -0.07 15.84
CA ASP A 260 -4.41 -0.86 16.54
C ASP A 260 -3.10 -1.00 15.74
N PHE A 261 -3.16 -0.82 14.43
CA PHE A 261 -1.97 -0.89 13.57
C PHE A 261 -1.17 0.43 13.48
N PHE A 262 -1.73 1.57 13.89
CA PHE A 262 -1.03 2.86 13.77
C PHE A 262 -1.06 3.72 15.04
N LEU A 263 -2.03 3.57 15.93
CA LEU A 263 -2.06 4.34 17.18
C LEU A 263 -0.93 3.92 18.13
N PRO A 264 -0.42 4.84 18.97
CA PRO A 264 0.64 4.55 19.94
C PRO A 264 0.28 3.45 20.94
N THR A 265 -1.01 3.38 21.33
CA THR A 265 -1.53 2.44 22.33
C THR A 265 -2.56 1.51 21.71
N PRO A 266 -2.15 0.42 21.04
CA PRO A 266 -3.07 -0.57 20.50
C PRO A 266 -3.81 -1.33 21.61
N SER A 267 -5.03 -1.81 21.32
CA SER A 267 -5.81 -2.64 22.22
C SER A 267 -5.15 -4.02 22.47
N ASP A 268 -4.44 -4.54 21.47
CA ASP A 268 -3.53 -5.69 21.59
C ASP A 268 -2.10 -5.22 21.34
N PRO A 269 -1.27 -5.02 22.39
CA PRO A 269 0.11 -4.56 22.25
C PRO A 269 1.00 -5.48 21.39
N ALA A 270 0.65 -6.75 21.24
CA ALA A 270 1.41 -7.72 20.47
C ALA A 270 0.99 -7.80 18.98
N VAL A 271 -0.13 -7.17 18.58
CA VAL A 271 -0.70 -7.37 17.24
C VAL A 271 0.28 -6.99 16.13
N ARG A 272 0.97 -5.86 16.26
CA ARG A 272 1.92 -5.38 15.24
C ARG A 272 3.11 -6.32 15.10
N THR A 273 3.69 -6.74 16.23
CA THR A 273 4.81 -7.69 16.24
C THR A 273 4.40 -9.00 15.59
N ARG A 274 3.28 -9.56 16.01
CA ARG A 274 2.74 -10.83 15.50
C ARG A 274 2.48 -10.73 13.98
N VAL A 275 1.78 -9.71 13.52
CA VAL A 275 1.45 -9.55 12.10
C VAL A 275 2.71 -9.26 11.27
N GLY A 276 3.65 -8.49 11.80
CA GLY A 276 4.95 -8.25 11.16
C GLY A 276 5.79 -9.52 11.00
N GLU A 277 5.84 -10.37 12.03
CA GLU A 277 6.52 -11.68 11.98
C GLU A 277 5.84 -12.64 10.99
N GLU A 278 4.50 -12.60 10.90
CA GLU A 278 3.75 -13.38 9.91
C GLU A 278 4.03 -12.91 8.48
N ALA A 279 4.18 -11.60 8.25
CA ALA A 279 4.58 -11.05 6.98
C ALA A 279 6.00 -11.51 6.60
N ALA A 280 6.94 -11.47 7.56
CA ALA A 280 8.31 -11.94 7.36
C ALA A 280 8.36 -13.44 7.03
N ALA A 281 7.60 -14.27 7.74
CA ALA A 281 7.49 -15.70 7.47
C ALA A 281 6.90 -15.97 6.08
N PHE A 282 5.83 -15.24 5.70
CA PHE A 282 5.20 -15.34 4.39
C PHE A 282 6.18 -15.02 3.26
N PHE A 283 6.88 -13.90 3.33
CA PHE A 283 7.88 -13.55 2.31
C PHE A 283 9.08 -14.50 2.34
N GLY A 284 9.50 -15.01 3.49
CA GLY A 284 10.53 -16.05 3.59
C GLY A 284 10.16 -17.30 2.82
N GLN A 285 8.89 -17.71 2.88
CA GLN A 285 8.39 -18.87 2.12
C GLN A 285 8.37 -18.61 0.60
N HIS A 286 7.90 -17.43 0.17
CA HIS A 286 7.57 -17.17 -1.23
C HIS A 286 8.68 -16.46 -2.03
N LEU A 287 9.60 -15.75 -1.38
CA LEU A 287 10.69 -15.03 -2.05
C LEU A 287 12.05 -15.70 -1.87
N VAL A 288 12.25 -16.49 -0.82
CA VAL A 288 13.56 -17.09 -0.53
C VAL A 288 13.56 -18.58 -0.85
N ARG A 289 12.61 -19.34 -0.29
CA ARG A 289 12.58 -20.82 -0.49
C ARG A 289 12.12 -21.25 -1.89
N ALA A 290 11.39 -20.41 -2.62
CA ALA A 290 10.98 -20.72 -4.00
C ALA A 290 12.12 -20.68 -5.02
N LEU A 291 13.35 -20.35 -4.61
CA LEU A 291 14.55 -20.28 -5.45
C LEU A 291 15.49 -21.48 -5.26
N VAL A 292 15.16 -22.39 -4.35
CA VAL A 292 15.86 -23.65 -4.10
C VAL A 292 15.02 -24.82 -4.61
#